data_b469b4b8ce3a06a66eee725f2934dda0
#
_entry.id   b469b4b8ce3a06a66eee725f2934dda0
#
_cell.length_a   1.000
_cell.length_b   1.000
_cell.length_c   1.000
_cell.angle_alpha   90.00
_cell.angle_beta   90.00
_cell.angle_gamma   90.00
#
_symmetry.space_group_name_H-M   'P 1'
#
loop_
_entity.id
_entity.type
_entity.pdbx_description
1 polymer ?
#
loop_
_entity_poly.entity_id
_entity_poly.type
_entity_poly.pdbx_seq_one_letter_code
_entity_poly.pdbx_strand_id
1 'polypeptide(L)'
;MSIEVKNLFKYYGEQAAVKDISFKVNNGEIVGFLGPNGAGKSTTMKVITGYISASEGEVFVCGQPVTVDSLDTRQMIGYLPEHNPLYLDMYVKEYLTFVAKIYKMSNVKDRVNDMIKKVGLEVEQNKKIGALSKGYRQRVGLAQAIIHDPKVLILDEPTSGLDPNQLVEIRELIKSIGKEKTVMLSTHIMQEVDAICDRVVIINKGEIVADDKAGMIGLDINLQTVYVEFDNTVSKNQLKKIQSVQKIEQVGTGWLLETSENIDLRKTIAQFAQENNLLTLTLKKEEQSLEQVFKNLTKN
;
A
#
# COMPACT_ATOMS: atom_id res chain seq x y z
N MET A 1 -6.70 17.94 6.94
CA MET A 1 -7.07 16.52 6.85
C MET A 1 -7.77 16.30 5.53
N SER A 2 -7.32 15.34 4.74
CA SER A 2 -7.84 15.07 3.39
C SER A 2 -8.90 13.97 3.38
N ILE A 3 -8.72 12.90 4.18
CA ILE A 3 -9.71 11.83 4.31
C ILE A 3 -9.92 11.55 5.80
N GLU A 4 -11.16 11.35 6.22
CA GLU A 4 -11.52 10.88 7.55
C GLU A 4 -12.60 9.81 7.44
N VAL A 5 -12.33 8.64 8.00
CA VAL A 5 -13.25 7.50 8.08
C VAL A 5 -13.57 7.27 9.54
N LYS A 6 -14.86 7.17 9.89
CA LYS A 6 -15.35 7.00 11.27
C LYS A 6 -16.31 5.82 11.35
N ASN A 7 -15.94 4.82 12.11
CA ASN A 7 -16.74 3.63 12.44
C ASN A 7 -17.45 3.04 11.20
N LEU A 8 -16.66 2.88 10.11
CA LEU A 8 -17.19 2.43 8.83
C LEU A 8 -17.49 0.95 8.87
N PHE A 9 -18.73 0.60 8.53
CA PHE A 9 -19.16 -0.76 8.22
C PHE A 9 -19.64 -0.84 6.76
N LYS A 10 -19.38 -1.98 6.12
CA LYS A 10 -19.95 -2.32 4.83
C LYS A 10 -20.35 -3.78 4.77
N TYR A 11 -21.64 -4.02 4.57
CA TYR A 11 -22.23 -5.35 4.42
C TYR A 11 -22.63 -5.60 2.96
N TYR A 12 -22.46 -6.83 2.51
CA TYR A 12 -23.03 -7.39 1.29
C TYR A 12 -23.86 -8.62 1.71
N GLY A 13 -25.19 -8.43 1.82
CA GLY A 13 -26.05 -9.41 2.49
C GLY A 13 -25.59 -9.62 3.93
N GLU A 14 -25.33 -10.87 4.31
CA GLU A 14 -24.83 -11.23 5.64
C GLU A 14 -23.32 -11.07 5.82
N GLN A 15 -22.59 -10.89 4.72
CA GLN A 15 -21.13 -10.78 4.77
C GLN A 15 -20.68 -9.36 5.10
N ALA A 16 -19.99 -9.19 6.23
CA ALA A 16 -19.32 -7.95 6.57
C ALA A 16 -17.97 -7.87 5.84
N ALA A 17 -17.90 -7.02 4.80
CA ALA A 17 -16.68 -6.78 4.04
C ALA A 17 -15.75 -5.77 4.73
N VAL A 18 -16.33 -4.85 5.52
CA VAL A 18 -15.63 -3.87 6.35
C VAL A 18 -16.34 -3.79 7.69
N LYS A 19 -15.58 -3.77 8.80
CA LYS A 19 -16.05 -3.88 10.15
C LYS A 19 -15.41 -2.84 11.04
N ASP A 20 -16.14 -1.81 11.41
CA ASP A 20 -15.78 -0.77 12.38
C ASP A 20 -14.38 -0.17 12.14
N ILE A 21 -14.07 0.21 10.90
CA ILE A 21 -12.79 0.83 10.64
C ILE A 21 -12.84 2.34 10.82
N SER A 22 -11.81 2.88 11.47
CA SER A 22 -11.63 4.32 11.65
C SER A 22 -10.17 4.69 11.39
N PHE A 23 -9.94 5.64 10.50
CA PHE A 23 -8.59 6.16 10.21
C PHE A 23 -8.67 7.53 9.54
N LYS A 24 -7.54 8.21 9.46
CA LYS A 24 -7.41 9.54 8.85
C LYS A 24 -6.23 9.58 7.91
N VAL A 25 -6.32 10.39 6.86
CA VAL A 25 -5.19 10.69 5.96
C VAL A 25 -4.98 12.20 5.98
N ASN A 26 -3.76 12.62 6.25
CA ASN A 26 -3.42 14.04 6.34
C ASN A 26 -3.18 14.64 4.95
N ASN A 27 -3.15 15.98 4.90
CA ASN A 27 -2.87 16.68 3.65
C ASN A 27 -1.43 16.41 3.20
N GLY A 28 -1.24 16.06 1.92
CA GLY A 28 0.08 15.80 1.33
C GLY A 28 0.73 14.49 1.77
N GLU A 29 -0.01 13.58 2.42
CA GLU A 29 0.45 12.28 2.85
C GLU A 29 0.19 11.23 1.77
N ILE A 30 1.15 10.33 1.54
CA ILE A 30 0.96 9.12 0.73
C ILE A 30 0.75 7.94 1.68
N VAL A 31 -0.49 7.43 1.72
CA VAL A 31 -0.87 6.31 2.60
C VAL A 31 -1.07 5.04 1.80
N GLY A 32 -0.36 3.98 2.17
CA GLY A 32 -0.57 2.63 1.69
C GLY A 32 -1.70 1.95 2.49
N PHE A 33 -2.70 1.41 1.80
CA PHE A 33 -3.76 0.59 2.39
C PHE A 33 -3.48 -0.87 2.06
N LEU A 34 -2.77 -1.55 2.96
CA LEU A 34 -2.19 -2.87 2.73
C LEU A 34 -3.09 -3.97 3.27
N GLY A 35 -3.23 -5.07 2.54
CA GLY A 35 -4.00 -6.23 3.02
C GLY A 35 -4.08 -7.34 1.98
N PRO A 36 -4.39 -8.58 2.39
CA PRO A 36 -4.61 -9.68 1.46
C PRO A 36 -5.82 -9.44 0.57
N ASN A 37 -5.96 -10.25 -0.48
CA ASN A 37 -7.15 -10.21 -1.32
C ASN A 37 -8.39 -10.57 -0.50
N GLY A 38 -9.47 -9.81 -0.69
CA GLY A 38 -10.70 -9.96 0.09
C GLY A 38 -10.68 -9.31 1.48
N ALA A 39 -9.59 -8.63 1.89
CA ALA A 39 -9.52 -7.98 3.20
C ALA A 39 -10.43 -6.75 3.38
N GLY A 40 -11.04 -6.22 2.31
CA GLY A 40 -11.90 -5.04 2.35
C GLY A 40 -11.32 -3.78 1.70
N LYS A 41 -10.10 -3.83 1.11
CA LYS A 41 -9.40 -2.67 0.51
C LYS A 41 -10.25 -1.92 -0.52
N SER A 42 -10.59 -2.59 -1.63
CA SER A 42 -11.38 -1.97 -2.72
C SER A 42 -12.77 -1.55 -2.27
N THR A 43 -13.37 -2.27 -1.33
CA THR A 43 -14.65 -1.88 -0.72
C THR A 43 -14.54 -0.55 0.02
N THR A 44 -13.52 -0.41 0.87
CA THR A 44 -13.25 0.84 1.59
C THR A 44 -13.01 2.00 0.62
N MET A 45 -12.19 1.80 -0.43
CA MET A 45 -11.93 2.82 -1.44
C MET A 45 -13.18 3.23 -2.21
N LYS A 46 -14.04 2.28 -2.56
CA LYS A 46 -15.33 2.56 -3.22
C LYS A 46 -16.28 3.37 -2.33
N VAL A 47 -16.26 3.17 -1.01
CA VAL A 47 -17.04 4.00 -0.08
C VAL A 47 -16.44 5.40 0.00
N ILE A 48 -15.11 5.55 0.14
CA ILE A 48 -14.45 6.86 0.22
C ILE A 48 -14.67 7.68 -1.05
N THR A 49 -14.77 7.02 -2.22
CA THR A 49 -15.03 7.70 -3.50
C THR A 49 -16.51 8.00 -3.77
N GLY A 50 -17.41 7.59 -2.85
CA GLY A 50 -18.86 7.70 -3.06
C GLY A 50 -19.39 6.82 -4.20
N TYR A 51 -18.64 5.81 -4.60
CA TYR A 51 -19.08 4.83 -5.62
C TYR A 51 -20.15 3.89 -5.06
N ILE A 52 -20.02 3.50 -3.78
CA ILE A 52 -21.03 2.77 -3.00
C ILE A 52 -21.25 3.46 -1.66
N SER A 53 -22.46 3.33 -1.09
CA SER A 53 -22.77 3.84 0.25
C SER A 53 -22.11 3.00 1.35
N ALA A 54 -21.72 3.63 2.46
CA ALA A 54 -21.50 2.94 3.72
C ALA A 54 -22.78 2.22 4.18
N SER A 55 -22.66 1.14 4.93
CA SER A 55 -23.80 0.54 5.64
C SER A 55 -24.03 1.23 6.98
N GLU A 56 -22.93 1.56 7.68
CA GLU A 56 -22.91 2.37 8.91
C GLU A 56 -21.62 3.17 8.95
N GLY A 57 -21.58 4.22 9.79
CA GLY A 57 -20.44 5.11 9.92
C GLY A 57 -20.45 6.25 8.90
N GLU A 58 -19.38 7.04 8.93
CA GLU A 58 -19.27 8.27 8.14
C GLU A 58 -17.90 8.38 7.46
N VAL A 59 -17.90 8.98 6.28
CA VAL A 59 -16.68 9.29 5.54
C VAL A 59 -16.69 10.76 5.14
N PHE A 60 -15.55 11.43 5.32
CA PHE A 60 -15.35 12.82 4.91
C PHE A 60 -14.12 12.93 4.01
N VAL A 61 -14.24 13.74 2.96
CA VAL A 61 -13.12 14.14 2.10
C VAL A 61 -13.02 15.65 2.09
N CYS A 62 -11.84 16.16 2.45
CA CYS A 62 -11.59 17.60 2.62
C CYS A 62 -12.64 18.28 3.54
N GLY A 63 -13.11 17.57 4.57
CA GLY A 63 -14.12 18.05 5.51
C GLY A 63 -15.56 17.98 5.00
N GLN A 64 -15.80 17.52 3.78
CA GLN A 64 -17.14 17.34 3.21
C GLN A 64 -17.60 15.88 3.36
N PRO A 65 -18.85 15.62 3.77
CA PRO A 65 -19.37 14.27 3.88
C PRO A 65 -19.47 13.61 2.50
N VAL A 66 -19.10 12.33 2.42
CA VAL A 66 -19.19 11.55 1.20
C VAL A 66 -20.48 10.76 1.17
N THR A 67 -21.28 11.02 0.14
CA THR A 67 -22.49 10.25 -0.18
C THR A 67 -22.47 9.86 -1.66
N VAL A 68 -23.32 8.91 -2.07
CA VAL A 68 -23.44 8.52 -3.48
C VAL A 68 -23.95 9.63 -4.39
N ASP A 69 -24.59 10.67 -3.82
CA ASP A 69 -25.15 11.80 -4.54
C ASP A 69 -24.26 13.05 -4.50
N SER A 70 -23.17 13.04 -3.72
CA SER A 70 -22.28 14.19 -3.53
C SER A 70 -21.39 14.44 -4.75
N LEU A 71 -21.82 15.23 -5.71
CA LEU A 71 -21.01 15.61 -6.87
C LEU A 71 -19.78 16.45 -6.48
N ASP A 72 -19.94 17.35 -5.50
CA ASP A 72 -18.88 18.26 -5.05
C ASP A 72 -17.69 17.49 -4.44
N THR A 73 -17.94 16.45 -3.63
CA THR A 73 -16.89 15.62 -3.08
C THR A 73 -16.19 14.80 -4.16
N ARG A 74 -16.91 14.33 -5.19
CA ARG A 74 -16.30 13.61 -6.33
C ARG A 74 -15.37 14.48 -7.15
N GLN A 75 -15.62 15.79 -7.25
CA GLN A 75 -14.69 16.73 -7.91
C GLN A 75 -13.37 16.90 -7.15
N MET A 76 -13.36 16.65 -5.84
CA MET A 76 -12.15 16.69 -5.02
C MET A 76 -11.33 15.39 -5.09
N ILE A 77 -11.88 14.31 -5.66
CA ILE A 77 -11.32 12.98 -5.67
C ILE A 77 -10.96 12.56 -7.10
N GLY A 78 -9.71 12.16 -7.31
CA GLY A 78 -9.32 11.38 -8.45
C GLY A 78 -9.36 9.89 -8.08
N TYR A 79 -9.96 9.05 -8.90
CA TYR A 79 -10.06 7.62 -8.62
C TYR A 79 -9.56 6.78 -9.79
N LEU A 80 -8.64 5.88 -9.50
CA LEU A 80 -8.19 4.83 -10.40
C LEU A 80 -8.61 3.48 -9.81
N PRO A 81 -9.64 2.82 -10.36
CA PRO A 81 -10.03 1.48 -9.93
C PRO A 81 -9.04 0.43 -10.45
N GLU A 82 -8.94 -0.72 -9.77
CA GLU A 82 -8.11 -1.86 -10.16
C GLU A 82 -8.35 -2.29 -11.62
N HIS A 83 -9.62 -2.42 -11.98
CA HIS A 83 -10.06 -2.69 -13.36
C HIS A 83 -10.50 -1.37 -13.99
N ASN A 84 -9.57 -0.70 -14.64
CA ASN A 84 -9.81 0.61 -15.23
C ASN A 84 -10.70 0.48 -16.51
N PRO A 85 -11.97 0.96 -16.47
CA PRO A 85 -12.92 0.80 -17.58
C PRO A 85 -12.71 1.85 -18.68
N LEU A 86 -11.55 1.81 -19.33
CA LEU A 86 -11.21 2.71 -20.43
C LEU A 86 -12.02 2.39 -21.70
N TYR A 87 -12.31 3.41 -22.50
CA TYR A 87 -12.93 3.25 -23.81
C TYR A 87 -11.89 2.84 -24.86
N LEU A 88 -11.72 1.53 -25.04
CA LEU A 88 -10.62 0.93 -25.81
C LEU A 88 -10.59 1.37 -27.29
N ASP A 89 -11.72 1.75 -27.85
CA ASP A 89 -11.83 2.20 -29.26
C ASP A 89 -11.48 3.67 -29.46
N MET A 90 -11.41 4.46 -28.36
CA MET A 90 -11.03 5.86 -28.43
C MET A 90 -9.50 6.03 -28.48
N TYR A 91 -9.04 7.10 -29.14
CA TYR A 91 -7.66 7.54 -29.07
C TYR A 91 -7.35 8.15 -27.71
N VAL A 92 -6.11 8.02 -27.22
CA VAL A 92 -5.71 8.56 -25.90
C VAL A 92 -6.09 10.02 -25.74
N LYS A 93 -5.71 10.86 -26.70
CA LYS A 93 -5.99 12.30 -26.67
C LYS A 93 -7.48 12.63 -26.73
N GLU A 94 -8.24 11.86 -27.50
CA GLU A 94 -9.70 11.98 -27.62
C GLU A 94 -10.36 11.66 -26.28
N TYR A 95 -9.99 10.53 -25.66
CA TYR A 95 -10.49 10.09 -24.38
C TYR A 95 -10.23 11.12 -23.25
N LEU A 96 -8.98 11.60 -23.14
CA LEU A 96 -8.65 12.61 -22.14
C LEU A 96 -9.41 13.93 -22.39
N THR A 97 -9.62 14.30 -23.65
CA THR A 97 -10.44 15.45 -24.04
C THR A 97 -11.90 15.27 -23.62
N PHE A 98 -12.45 14.06 -23.83
CA PHE A 98 -13.80 13.72 -23.39
C PHE A 98 -13.94 13.83 -21.89
N VAL A 99 -13.01 13.25 -21.10
CA VAL A 99 -13.03 13.34 -19.64
C VAL A 99 -12.94 14.77 -19.15
N ALA A 100 -12.02 15.58 -19.70
CA ALA A 100 -11.87 17.00 -19.31
C ALA A 100 -13.15 17.80 -19.57
N LYS A 101 -13.88 17.50 -20.64
CA LYS A 101 -15.19 18.13 -20.95
C LYS A 101 -16.28 17.70 -19.95
N ILE A 102 -16.30 16.45 -19.47
CA ILE A 102 -17.25 16.02 -18.42
C ILE A 102 -17.08 16.87 -17.17
N TYR A 103 -15.82 17.15 -16.77
CA TYR A 103 -15.50 18.03 -15.65
C TYR A 103 -15.69 19.53 -15.95
N LYS A 104 -16.20 19.90 -17.16
CA LYS A 104 -16.45 21.29 -17.59
C LYS A 104 -15.21 22.19 -17.45
N MET A 105 -14.03 21.64 -17.72
CA MET A 105 -12.78 22.37 -17.57
C MET A 105 -12.65 23.48 -18.63
N SER A 106 -12.07 24.61 -18.24
CA SER A 106 -11.56 25.62 -19.19
C SER A 106 -10.21 25.14 -19.77
N ASN A 107 -9.85 25.62 -20.97
CA ASN A 107 -8.56 25.32 -21.61
C ASN A 107 -8.27 23.80 -21.78
N VAL A 108 -9.27 23.05 -22.16
CA VAL A 108 -9.21 21.56 -22.31
C VAL A 108 -7.99 21.11 -23.11
N LYS A 109 -7.66 21.80 -24.21
CA LYS A 109 -6.53 21.42 -25.10
C LYS A 109 -5.19 21.47 -24.35
N ASP A 110 -4.94 22.54 -23.62
CA ASP A 110 -3.67 22.72 -22.88
C ASP A 110 -3.61 21.73 -21.72
N ARG A 111 -4.69 21.57 -20.97
CA ARG A 111 -4.78 20.60 -19.89
C ARG A 111 -4.53 19.16 -20.32
N VAL A 112 -5.09 18.75 -21.47
CA VAL A 112 -4.85 17.42 -22.02
C VAL A 112 -3.38 17.26 -22.43
N ASN A 113 -2.78 18.24 -23.08
CA ASN A 113 -1.36 18.19 -23.45
C ASN A 113 -0.46 18.11 -22.21
N ASP A 114 -0.74 18.87 -21.17
CA ASP A 114 0.02 18.84 -19.90
C ASP A 114 -0.12 17.46 -19.22
N MET A 115 -1.31 16.87 -19.20
CA MET A 115 -1.50 15.54 -18.66
C MET A 115 -0.74 14.47 -19.44
N ILE A 116 -0.78 14.52 -20.78
CA ILE A 116 -0.04 13.60 -21.64
C ILE A 116 1.46 13.64 -21.32
N LYS A 117 2.03 14.83 -21.13
CA LYS A 117 3.43 14.99 -20.72
C LYS A 117 3.66 14.49 -19.30
N LYS A 118 2.80 14.88 -18.33
CA LYS A 118 2.95 14.53 -16.91
C LYS A 118 2.98 13.02 -16.69
N VAL A 119 2.23 12.26 -17.46
CA VAL A 119 2.17 10.79 -17.33
C VAL A 119 3.03 10.02 -18.35
N GLY A 120 3.78 10.70 -19.23
CA GLY A 120 4.67 10.08 -20.23
C GLY A 120 3.92 9.34 -21.32
N LEU A 121 2.91 10.00 -21.94
CA LEU A 121 2.09 9.45 -23.03
C LEU A 121 2.34 10.12 -24.38
N GLU A 122 3.40 10.93 -24.53
CA GLU A 122 3.64 11.72 -25.75
C GLU A 122 3.76 10.87 -27.03
N VAL A 123 4.41 9.72 -26.92
CA VAL A 123 4.59 8.79 -28.05
C VAL A 123 3.29 8.04 -28.38
N GLU A 124 2.45 7.81 -27.37
CA GLU A 124 1.26 6.98 -27.46
C GLU A 124 -0.05 7.77 -27.69
N GLN A 125 0.00 9.10 -27.61
CA GLN A 125 -1.18 9.97 -27.57
C GLN A 125 -2.14 9.84 -28.76
N ASN A 126 -1.61 9.40 -29.92
CA ASN A 126 -2.38 9.25 -31.16
C ASN A 126 -2.77 7.79 -31.44
N LYS A 127 -2.54 6.87 -30.51
CA LYS A 127 -2.96 5.46 -30.65
C LYS A 127 -4.32 5.26 -29.97
N LYS A 128 -5.05 4.24 -30.42
CA LYS A 128 -6.23 3.74 -29.71
C LYS A 128 -5.81 3.12 -28.37
N ILE A 129 -6.58 3.33 -27.32
CA ILE A 129 -6.32 2.82 -25.98
C ILE A 129 -6.21 1.28 -25.99
N GLY A 130 -7.03 0.60 -26.80
CA GLY A 130 -6.99 -0.85 -26.95
C GLY A 130 -5.68 -1.39 -27.53
N ALA A 131 -4.91 -0.58 -28.25
CA ALA A 131 -3.62 -0.95 -28.83
C ALA A 131 -2.42 -0.73 -27.86
N LEU A 132 -2.67 -0.16 -26.66
CA LEU A 132 -1.63 0.12 -25.68
C LEU A 132 -1.29 -1.10 -24.83
N SER A 133 -0.05 -1.17 -24.35
CA SER A 133 0.33 -2.10 -23.28
C SER A 133 -0.45 -1.83 -21.99
N LYS A 134 -0.45 -2.77 -21.05
CA LYS A 134 -1.11 -2.59 -19.75
C LYS A 134 -0.57 -1.36 -19.01
N GLY A 135 0.76 -1.14 -18.99
CA GLY A 135 1.39 0.00 -18.36
C GLY A 135 0.96 1.33 -18.96
N TYR A 136 0.88 1.43 -20.27
CA TYR A 136 0.37 2.64 -20.93
C TYR A 136 -1.12 2.86 -20.68
N ARG A 137 -1.95 1.82 -20.61
CA ARG A 137 -3.35 1.95 -20.19
C ARG A 137 -3.46 2.44 -18.74
N GLN A 138 -2.56 1.98 -17.86
CA GLN A 138 -2.50 2.46 -16.48
C GLN A 138 -2.15 3.96 -16.40
N ARG A 139 -1.22 4.43 -17.23
CA ARG A 139 -0.90 5.86 -17.37
C ARG A 139 -2.10 6.68 -17.89
N VAL A 140 -2.89 6.15 -18.83
CA VAL A 140 -4.15 6.79 -19.27
C VAL A 140 -5.13 6.90 -18.12
N GLY A 141 -5.27 5.85 -17.30
CA GLY A 141 -6.12 5.87 -16.11
C GLY A 141 -5.67 6.87 -15.04
N LEU A 142 -4.35 6.96 -14.80
CA LEU A 142 -3.80 7.98 -13.91
C LEU A 142 -4.06 9.40 -14.45
N ALA A 143 -3.83 9.62 -15.75
CA ALA A 143 -4.15 10.90 -16.39
C ALA A 143 -5.63 11.27 -16.21
N GLN A 144 -6.53 10.33 -16.45
CA GLN A 144 -7.98 10.49 -16.21
C GLN A 144 -8.26 10.87 -14.76
N ALA A 145 -7.64 10.18 -13.80
CA ALA A 145 -7.88 10.41 -12.38
C ALA A 145 -7.41 11.80 -11.90
N ILE A 146 -6.38 12.39 -12.54
CA ILE A 146 -5.81 13.67 -12.11
C ILE A 146 -6.13 14.85 -13.03
N ILE A 147 -6.82 14.64 -14.17
CA ILE A 147 -7.03 15.68 -15.19
C ILE A 147 -7.81 16.90 -14.66
N HIS A 148 -8.76 16.66 -13.76
CA HIS A 148 -9.59 17.69 -13.14
C HIS A 148 -8.99 18.36 -11.92
N ASP A 149 -7.70 18.08 -11.64
CA ASP A 149 -6.93 18.63 -10.52
C ASP A 149 -7.50 18.34 -9.13
N PRO A 150 -7.79 17.08 -8.79
CA PRO A 150 -8.34 16.71 -7.50
C PRO A 150 -7.37 17.02 -6.36
N LYS A 151 -7.89 17.19 -5.13
CA LYS A 151 -7.09 17.35 -3.91
C LYS A 151 -6.61 16.00 -3.37
N VAL A 152 -7.39 14.95 -3.59
CA VAL A 152 -7.15 13.59 -3.12
C VAL A 152 -7.13 12.63 -4.30
N LEU A 153 -6.14 11.74 -4.32
CA LEU A 153 -6.02 10.68 -5.32
C LEU A 153 -6.15 9.33 -4.64
N ILE A 154 -7.10 8.52 -5.10
CA ILE A 154 -7.34 7.16 -4.61
C ILE A 154 -7.00 6.18 -5.72
N LEU A 155 -6.08 5.26 -5.46
CA LEU A 155 -5.54 4.31 -6.43
C LEU A 155 -5.75 2.88 -5.91
N ASP A 156 -6.56 2.11 -6.61
CA ASP A 156 -6.83 0.71 -6.25
C ASP A 156 -5.93 -0.21 -7.06
N GLU A 157 -4.93 -0.82 -6.41
CA GLU A 157 -3.91 -1.72 -7.00
C GLU A 157 -3.23 -1.11 -8.25
N PRO A 158 -2.63 0.11 -8.16
CA PRO A 158 -2.19 0.86 -9.35
C PRO A 158 -1.07 0.21 -10.14
N THR A 159 -0.36 -0.75 -9.56
CA THR A 159 0.81 -1.43 -10.13
C THR A 159 0.54 -2.88 -10.49
N SER A 160 -0.70 -3.37 -10.25
CA SER A 160 -1.07 -4.76 -10.48
C SER A 160 -0.83 -5.23 -11.91
N GLY A 161 -0.02 -6.31 -12.04
CA GLY A 161 0.27 -6.98 -13.31
C GLY A 161 1.08 -6.13 -14.31
N LEU A 162 1.87 -5.19 -13.83
CA LEU A 162 2.90 -4.50 -14.58
C LEU A 162 4.21 -5.29 -14.56
N ASP A 163 5.01 -5.15 -15.61
CA ASP A 163 6.39 -5.65 -15.61
C ASP A 163 7.29 -4.80 -14.68
N PRO A 164 8.48 -5.32 -14.28
CA PRO A 164 9.35 -4.62 -13.33
C PRO A 164 9.73 -3.20 -13.73
N ASN A 165 9.95 -2.91 -15.02
CA ASN A 165 10.33 -1.59 -15.48
C ASN A 165 9.14 -0.61 -15.40
N GLN A 166 7.96 -1.03 -15.88
CA GLN A 166 6.73 -0.26 -15.79
C GLN A 166 6.34 0.02 -14.34
N LEU A 167 6.58 -0.94 -13.45
CA LEU A 167 6.32 -0.79 -12.02
C LEU A 167 7.15 0.35 -11.42
N VAL A 168 8.46 0.42 -11.72
CA VAL A 168 9.33 1.52 -11.26
C VAL A 168 8.82 2.87 -11.77
N GLU A 169 8.49 2.95 -13.05
CA GLU A 169 8.00 4.18 -13.68
C GLU A 169 6.67 4.68 -13.07
N ILE A 170 5.72 3.77 -12.81
CA ILE A 170 4.43 4.13 -12.18
C ILE A 170 4.64 4.56 -10.72
N ARG A 171 5.55 3.91 -9.98
CA ARG A 171 5.91 4.33 -8.61
C ARG A 171 6.48 5.75 -8.58
N GLU A 172 7.41 6.07 -9.46
CA GLU A 172 7.98 7.42 -9.57
C GLU A 172 6.91 8.45 -9.94
N LEU A 173 5.99 8.10 -10.84
CA LEU A 173 4.87 8.96 -11.20
C LEU A 173 3.96 9.23 -9.99
N ILE A 174 3.57 8.19 -9.23
CA ILE A 174 2.75 8.33 -8.03
C ILE A 174 3.46 9.21 -6.99
N LYS A 175 4.77 8.98 -6.75
CA LYS A 175 5.58 9.83 -5.87
C LYS A 175 5.59 11.29 -6.31
N SER A 176 5.75 11.54 -7.60
CA SER A 176 5.75 12.91 -8.12
C SER A 176 4.40 13.62 -7.90
N ILE A 177 3.29 12.89 -8.07
CA ILE A 177 1.95 13.41 -7.80
C ILE A 177 1.73 13.64 -6.30
N GLY A 178 2.24 12.75 -5.45
CA GLY A 178 2.14 12.83 -3.99
C GLY A 178 2.83 14.04 -3.37
N LYS A 179 3.82 14.66 -4.06
CA LYS A 179 4.42 15.93 -3.62
C LYS A 179 3.43 17.10 -3.60
N GLU A 180 2.38 17.03 -4.42
CA GLU A 180 1.40 18.11 -4.59
C GLU A 180 0.02 17.73 -4.02
N LYS A 181 -0.26 16.43 -3.88
CA LYS A 181 -1.59 15.91 -3.58
C LYS A 181 -1.53 14.86 -2.47
N THR A 182 -2.63 14.69 -1.77
CA THR A 182 -2.82 13.55 -0.88
C THR A 182 -3.10 12.30 -1.70
N VAL A 183 -2.42 11.21 -1.43
CA VAL A 183 -2.59 9.95 -2.15
C VAL A 183 -2.92 8.83 -1.16
N MET A 184 -3.94 8.04 -1.47
CA MET A 184 -4.21 6.77 -0.80
C MET A 184 -4.18 5.67 -1.86
N LEU A 185 -3.33 4.69 -1.68
CA LEU A 185 -3.23 3.56 -2.62
C LEU A 185 -3.45 2.23 -1.92
N SER A 186 -4.20 1.31 -2.54
CA SER A 186 -4.26 -0.07 -2.09
C SER A 186 -3.15 -0.88 -2.72
N THR A 187 -2.63 -1.81 -1.96
CA THR A 187 -1.71 -2.84 -2.47
C THR A 187 -1.71 -4.07 -1.56
N HIS A 188 -1.26 -5.18 -2.10
CA HIS A 188 -0.91 -6.38 -1.34
C HIS A 188 0.61 -6.65 -1.36
N ILE A 189 1.40 -5.72 -1.93
CA ILE A 189 2.85 -5.83 -2.14
C ILE A 189 3.57 -4.87 -1.19
N MET A 190 4.33 -5.42 -0.23
CA MET A 190 5.05 -4.64 0.79
C MET A 190 6.10 -3.70 0.20
N GLN A 191 6.84 -4.17 -0.82
CA GLN A 191 7.86 -3.37 -1.49
C GLN A 191 7.32 -2.09 -2.12
N GLU A 192 6.01 -2.02 -2.37
CA GLU A 192 5.37 -0.80 -2.83
C GLU A 192 5.18 0.21 -1.71
N VAL A 193 4.77 -0.29 -0.55
CA VAL A 193 4.61 0.54 0.66
C VAL A 193 5.95 1.17 1.02
N ASP A 194 7.01 0.36 1.14
CA ASP A 194 8.36 0.85 1.45
C ASP A 194 8.90 1.86 0.42
N ALA A 195 8.55 1.64 -0.86
CA ALA A 195 9.05 2.48 -1.94
C ALA A 195 8.34 3.82 -2.07
N ILE A 196 7.04 3.91 -1.75
CA ILE A 196 6.19 5.05 -2.11
C ILE A 196 5.56 5.74 -0.89
N CYS A 197 5.17 4.99 0.15
CA CYS A 197 4.28 5.49 1.20
C CYS A 197 5.03 6.12 2.37
N ASP A 198 4.43 7.16 2.96
CA ASP A 198 4.87 7.76 4.23
C ASP A 198 4.34 6.98 5.44
N ARG A 199 3.15 6.38 5.26
CA ARG A 199 2.41 5.64 6.28
C ARG A 199 1.64 4.50 5.67
N VAL A 200 1.36 3.47 6.47
CA VAL A 200 0.58 2.31 6.02
C VAL A 200 -0.49 1.95 7.05
N VAL A 201 -1.66 1.68 6.54
CA VAL A 201 -2.80 1.12 7.28
C VAL A 201 -2.97 -0.32 6.80
N ILE A 202 -2.86 -1.28 7.71
CA ILE A 202 -3.03 -2.71 7.38
C ILE A 202 -4.45 -3.13 7.73
N ILE A 203 -5.14 -3.69 6.74
CA ILE A 203 -6.49 -4.26 6.91
C ILE A 203 -6.46 -5.78 6.71
N ASN A 204 -7.14 -6.50 7.58
CA ASN A 204 -7.34 -7.94 7.47
C ASN A 204 -8.78 -8.30 7.87
N LYS A 205 -9.47 -9.12 7.07
CA LYS A 205 -10.86 -9.58 7.32
C LYS A 205 -11.86 -8.46 7.65
N GLY A 206 -11.64 -7.29 7.05
CA GLY A 206 -12.48 -6.11 7.22
C GLY A 206 -12.12 -5.21 8.41
N GLU A 207 -11.07 -5.50 9.17
CA GLU A 207 -10.66 -4.78 10.37
C GLU A 207 -9.25 -4.19 10.18
N ILE A 208 -8.98 -2.99 10.74
CA ILE A 208 -7.63 -2.42 10.77
C ILE A 208 -6.84 -3.14 11.86
N VAL A 209 -5.71 -3.74 11.48
CA VAL A 209 -4.83 -4.47 12.39
C VAL A 209 -3.54 -3.73 12.72
N ALA A 210 -3.18 -2.72 11.93
CA ALA A 210 -2.07 -1.81 12.20
C ALA A 210 -2.25 -0.49 11.44
N ASP A 211 -1.71 0.60 11.98
CA ASP A 211 -1.71 1.92 11.40
C ASP A 211 -0.48 2.69 11.89
N ASP A 212 0.59 2.78 11.06
CA ASP A 212 1.86 3.35 11.45
C ASP A 212 2.65 3.91 10.25
N LYS A 213 3.72 4.65 10.53
CA LYS A 213 4.64 5.14 9.51
C LYS A 213 5.28 3.98 8.74
N ALA A 214 5.47 4.14 7.44
CA ALA A 214 6.21 3.19 6.64
C ALA A 214 7.62 2.99 7.23
N GLY A 215 8.06 1.73 7.37
CA GLY A 215 9.33 1.38 8.03
C GLY A 215 9.30 1.31 9.56
N MET A 216 8.20 1.73 10.23
CA MET A 216 8.05 1.60 11.68
C MET A 216 7.09 0.48 12.11
N ILE A 217 6.38 -0.12 11.18
CA ILE A 217 5.44 -1.21 11.47
C ILE A 217 6.19 -2.40 12.06
N GLY A 218 5.74 -2.81 13.23
CA GLY A 218 6.33 -3.93 13.97
C GLY A 218 7.50 -3.58 14.86
N LEU A 219 7.94 -2.32 14.92
CA LEU A 219 8.92 -1.90 15.93
C LEU A 219 8.34 -1.92 17.35
N ASP A 220 7.01 -1.78 17.49
CA ASP A 220 6.29 -1.93 18.78
C ASP A 220 6.06 -3.40 19.16
N ILE A 221 6.22 -4.34 18.25
CA ILE A 221 6.35 -5.74 18.60
C ILE A 221 7.80 -5.91 19.04
N ASN A 222 8.05 -6.00 20.34
CA ASN A 222 9.37 -6.24 20.97
C ASN A 222 9.99 -7.59 20.52
N LEU A 223 9.72 -8.05 19.31
CA LEU A 223 10.27 -9.25 18.71
C LEU A 223 11.61 -8.90 18.08
N GLN A 224 12.69 -9.29 18.71
CA GLN A 224 14.01 -9.22 18.13
C GLN A 224 14.33 -10.55 17.47
N THR A 225 14.70 -10.54 16.19
CA THR A 225 15.17 -11.70 15.45
C THR A 225 16.66 -11.55 15.18
N VAL A 226 17.44 -12.58 15.50
CA VAL A 226 18.88 -12.62 15.25
C VAL A 226 19.22 -13.87 14.45
N TYR A 227 19.87 -13.66 13.30
CA TYR A 227 20.49 -14.75 12.55
C TYR A 227 21.89 -15.04 13.11
N VAL A 228 22.17 -16.31 13.38
CA VAL A 228 23.47 -16.76 13.84
C VAL A 228 23.92 -18.01 13.08
N GLU A 229 25.19 -18.04 12.74
CA GLU A 229 25.89 -19.20 12.17
C GLU A 229 27.11 -19.50 12.98
N PHE A 230 27.32 -20.79 13.30
CA PHE A 230 28.47 -21.28 14.05
C PHE A 230 29.39 -22.12 13.16
N ASP A 231 30.66 -22.23 13.56
CA ASP A 231 31.67 -23.08 12.89
C ASP A 231 31.37 -24.58 13.00
N ASN A 232 30.64 -24.97 14.03
CA ASN A 232 30.25 -26.35 14.28
C ASN A 232 28.70 -26.48 14.28
N THR A 233 28.22 -27.70 14.01
CA THR A 233 26.80 -28.02 14.02
C THR A 233 26.23 -27.91 15.43
N VAL A 234 25.26 -27.01 15.62
CA VAL A 234 24.54 -26.82 16.89
C VAL A 234 23.13 -27.34 16.73
N SER A 235 22.67 -28.15 17.68
CA SER A 235 21.30 -28.66 17.66
C SER A 235 20.29 -27.64 18.21
N LYS A 236 19.04 -27.73 17.74
CA LYS A 236 17.94 -26.93 18.26
C LYS A 236 17.79 -27.02 19.78
N ASN A 237 18.07 -28.20 20.36
CA ASN A 237 17.96 -28.41 21.81
C ASN A 237 19.07 -27.68 22.60
N GLN A 238 20.24 -27.48 22.03
CA GLN A 238 21.30 -26.67 22.65
C GLN A 238 20.89 -25.19 22.62
N LEU A 239 20.38 -24.71 21.50
CA LEU A 239 19.92 -23.31 21.34
C LEU A 239 18.74 -22.95 22.25
N LYS A 240 17.86 -23.91 22.59
CA LYS A 240 16.79 -23.71 23.57
C LYS A 240 17.30 -23.36 24.98
N LYS A 241 18.56 -23.61 25.29
CA LYS A 241 19.18 -23.24 26.58
C LYS A 241 19.58 -21.76 26.64
N ILE A 242 19.61 -21.08 25.50
CA ILE A 242 19.89 -19.64 25.45
C ILE A 242 18.72 -18.91 26.11
N GLN A 243 19.06 -18.13 27.16
CA GLN A 243 18.07 -17.36 27.91
C GLN A 243 17.30 -16.41 26.99
N SER A 244 15.98 -16.31 27.21
CA SER A 244 15.08 -15.39 26.49
C SER A 244 14.78 -15.76 25.02
N VAL A 245 15.30 -16.85 24.49
CA VAL A 245 14.95 -17.34 23.15
C VAL A 245 13.59 -18.07 23.23
N GLN A 246 12.63 -17.57 22.45
CA GLN A 246 11.26 -18.11 22.40
C GLN A 246 11.01 -18.97 21.17
N LYS A 247 11.58 -18.59 20.03
CA LYS A 247 11.43 -19.35 18.79
C LYS A 247 12.80 -19.58 18.13
N ILE A 248 12.96 -20.77 17.55
CA ILE A 248 14.19 -21.20 16.89
C ILE A 248 13.79 -21.85 15.58
N GLU A 249 14.34 -21.32 14.48
CA GLU A 249 14.12 -21.82 13.13
C GLU A 249 15.46 -21.98 12.42
N GLN A 250 15.66 -23.09 11.73
CA GLN A 250 16.87 -23.33 10.95
C GLN A 250 16.72 -22.73 9.55
N VAL A 251 17.68 -21.91 9.14
CA VAL A 251 17.70 -21.27 7.82
C VAL A 251 19.07 -21.47 7.19
N GLY A 252 19.11 -22.29 6.15
CA GLY A 252 20.38 -22.67 5.51
C GLY A 252 21.33 -23.38 6.50
N THR A 253 22.53 -22.83 6.64
CA THR A 253 23.57 -23.30 7.56
C THR A 253 23.45 -22.72 8.97
N GLY A 254 22.60 -21.68 9.14
CA GLY A 254 22.45 -20.98 10.40
C GLY A 254 21.07 -21.13 11.04
N TRP A 255 20.84 -20.31 12.06
CA TRP A 255 19.64 -20.30 12.90
C TRP A 255 19.07 -18.91 13.04
N LEU A 256 17.75 -18.77 12.95
CA LEU A 256 17.00 -17.59 13.36
C LEU A 256 16.49 -17.81 14.78
N LEU A 257 16.86 -16.91 15.68
CA LEU A 257 16.46 -16.89 17.08
C LEU A 257 15.59 -15.67 17.34
N GLU A 258 14.41 -15.86 17.92
CA GLU A 258 13.45 -14.78 18.20
C GLU A 258 13.25 -14.62 19.72
N THR A 259 13.14 -13.37 20.17
CA THR A 259 12.74 -13.00 21.53
C THR A 259 11.75 -11.85 21.51
N SER A 260 10.81 -11.84 22.45
CA SER A 260 9.91 -10.69 22.72
C SER A 260 10.39 -9.80 23.85
N GLU A 261 11.53 -10.12 24.48
CA GLU A 261 12.11 -9.33 25.55
C GLU A 261 12.92 -8.15 24.97
N ASN A 262 12.91 -7.02 25.67
CA ASN A 262 13.68 -5.84 25.27
C ASN A 262 15.17 -5.97 25.67
N ILE A 263 15.81 -7.01 25.14
CA ILE A 263 17.23 -7.32 25.36
C ILE A 263 17.95 -7.45 24.02
N ASP A 264 19.26 -7.16 24.02
CA ASP A 264 20.09 -7.45 22.83
C ASP A 264 20.48 -8.93 22.82
N LEU A 265 19.70 -9.76 22.13
CA LEU A 265 19.89 -11.20 22.02
C LEU A 265 21.28 -11.59 21.49
N ARG A 266 21.97 -10.70 20.75
CA ARG A 266 23.32 -10.94 20.24
C ARG A 266 24.32 -11.17 21.37
N LYS A 267 24.19 -10.46 22.49
CA LYS A 267 25.06 -10.63 23.66
C LYS A 267 24.89 -12.01 24.29
N THR A 268 23.65 -12.45 24.44
CA THR A 268 23.31 -13.76 25.02
C THR A 268 23.78 -14.90 24.11
N ILE A 269 23.64 -14.73 22.78
CA ILE A 269 24.14 -15.69 21.79
C ILE A 269 25.67 -15.77 21.82
N ALA A 270 26.36 -14.64 21.88
CA ALA A 270 27.82 -14.59 21.95
C ALA A 270 28.35 -15.27 23.22
N GLN A 271 27.69 -15.02 24.37
CA GLN A 271 28.02 -15.69 25.63
C GLN A 271 27.82 -17.21 25.53
N PHE A 272 26.69 -17.66 24.97
CA PHE A 272 26.44 -19.09 24.70
C PHE A 272 27.54 -19.73 23.82
N ALA A 273 27.97 -19.02 22.78
CA ALA A 273 29.02 -19.49 21.89
C ALA A 273 30.32 -19.68 22.65
N GLN A 274 30.72 -18.72 23.50
CA GLN A 274 31.92 -18.78 24.30
C GLN A 274 31.87 -19.95 25.30
N GLU A 275 30.75 -20.14 26.01
CA GLU A 275 30.58 -21.23 26.98
C GLU A 275 30.60 -22.62 26.36
N ASN A 276 30.26 -22.73 25.06
CA ASN A 276 30.26 -24.02 24.33
C ASN A 276 31.44 -24.20 23.38
N ASN A 277 32.47 -23.35 23.46
CA ASN A 277 33.65 -23.34 22.58
C ASN A 277 33.29 -23.33 21.09
N LEU A 278 32.28 -22.50 20.71
CA LEU A 278 31.83 -22.28 19.34
C LEU A 278 32.37 -20.96 18.82
N LEU A 279 32.78 -20.96 17.54
CA LEU A 279 33.11 -19.72 16.85
C LEU A 279 31.86 -19.23 16.12
N THR A 280 31.46 -17.97 16.33
CA THR A 280 30.36 -17.36 15.62
C THR A 280 30.86 -16.82 14.28
N LEU A 281 30.43 -17.44 13.18
CA LEU A 281 30.78 -17.03 11.81
C LEU A 281 29.94 -15.82 11.34
N THR A 282 28.68 -15.81 11.71
CA THR A 282 27.75 -14.73 11.42
C THR A 282 26.87 -14.47 12.64
N LEU A 283 26.70 -13.18 12.99
CA LEU A 283 25.78 -12.75 14.04
C LEU A 283 25.16 -11.42 13.63
N LYS A 284 23.95 -11.48 13.09
CA LYS A 284 23.27 -10.31 12.52
C LYS A 284 21.89 -10.16 13.13
N LYS A 285 21.58 -8.96 13.63
CA LYS A 285 20.20 -8.60 13.95
C LYS A 285 19.45 -8.47 12.63
N GLU A 286 18.47 -9.33 12.41
CA GLU A 286 17.54 -9.16 11.30
C GLU A 286 16.54 -8.06 11.65
N GLU A 287 16.47 -7.05 10.81
CA GLU A 287 15.36 -6.10 10.86
C GLU A 287 14.11 -6.87 10.43
N GLN A 288 13.06 -6.83 11.25
CA GLN A 288 11.80 -7.44 10.85
C GLN A 288 11.34 -6.75 9.56
N SER A 289 11.35 -7.51 8.47
CA SER A 289 10.78 -6.99 7.24
C SER A 289 9.28 -6.78 7.45
N LEU A 290 8.73 -5.69 6.86
CA LEU A 290 7.28 -5.47 6.79
C LEU A 290 6.52 -6.74 6.38
N GLU A 291 7.14 -7.59 5.56
CA GLU A 291 6.59 -8.87 5.10
C GLU A 291 6.39 -9.89 6.23
N GLN A 292 7.33 -9.96 7.19
CA GLN A 292 7.21 -10.84 8.35
C GLN A 292 6.12 -10.35 9.32
N VAL A 293 6.10 -9.05 9.57
CA VAL A 293 5.08 -8.41 10.41
C VAL A 293 3.68 -8.63 9.82
N PHE A 294 3.52 -8.38 8.53
CA PHE A 294 2.27 -8.61 7.83
C PHE A 294 1.83 -10.08 7.89
N LYS A 295 2.74 -11.03 7.62
CA LYS A 295 2.45 -12.46 7.75
C LYS A 295 1.97 -12.82 9.16
N ASN A 296 2.54 -12.21 10.20
CA ASN A 296 2.14 -12.45 11.58
C ASN A 296 0.77 -11.84 11.90
N LEU A 297 0.49 -10.62 11.42
CA LEU A 297 -0.78 -9.92 11.60
C LEU A 297 -1.94 -10.53 10.78
N THR A 298 -1.62 -11.23 9.69
CA THR A 298 -2.63 -11.79 8.77
C THR A 298 -2.76 -13.32 8.84
N LYS A 299 -1.93 -14.01 9.66
CA LYS A 299 -1.97 -15.46 9.88
C LYS A 299 -3.04 -15.83 10.90
N ASN A 300 -4.34 -15.66 10.58
CA ASN A 300 -5.42 -16.33 11.34
C ASN A 300 -6.57 -16.71 10.42
#